data_272cb3f7f7f4d08a4fa21fd342a64a72
#
_entry.id   272cb3f7f7f4d08a4fa21fd342a64a72
#
_cell.length_a   1.000
_cell.length_b   1.000
_cell.length_c   1.000
_cell.angle_alpha   90.00
_cell.angle_beta   90.00
_cell.angle_gamma   90.00
#
_symmetry.space_group_name_H-M   'P 1'
#
loop_
_entity.id
_entity.type
_entity.pdbx_description
1 polymer ?
#
loop_
_entity_poly.entity_id
_entity_poly.type
_entity_poly.pdbx_seq_one_letter_code
_entity_poly.pdbx_strand_id
1 'polypeptide(L)'
;QRRLIAHFSDGTGIVDLVWFQGIKFLVGKYKVHQEYIVFGKPSVFNGRINIAHPDIDNASELKLSTMGLQPYYNTTEKMKRSSLNSHAIEKMMSAVVQQLHEPLPETLSSAILTEHHLMPLTEALMNIHFPANPELLRKAQYRLKFEELFYVQLNILRYAKDRQRKYRGYVFETVGEIFNTFYAKNLPFELTGAQKRVLKEIRRDVGSGKQMNRLLQGDVGSGKTLVAL
;
A
#
# COMPACT_ATOMS: atom_id res chain seq x y z
N GLN A 1 -2.91 -11.36 38.98
CA GLN A 1 -3.45 -12.02 37.75
C GLN A 1 -2.66 -13.30 37.48
N ARG A 2 -3.36 -14.41 37.23
CA ARG A 2 -2.70 -15.67 36.83
C ARG A 2 -2.14 -15.46 35.40
N ARG A 3 -0.89 -15.87 35.18
CA ARG A 3 -0.22 -15.86 33.89
C ARG A 3 0.42 -17.23 33.62
N LEU A 4 0.45 -17.67 32.38
CA LEU A 4 1.22 -18.82 31.93
C LEU A 4 2.51 -18.30 31.30
N ILE A 5 3.64 -18.90 31.64
CA ILE A 5 4.92 -18.60 31.03
C ILE A 5 5.51 -19.90 30.51
N ALA A 6 6.00 -19.89 29.29
CA ALA A 6 6.79 -20.97 28.72
C ALA A 6 8.17 -20.41 28.31
N HIS A 7 9.23 -21.13 28.58
CA HIS A 7 10.57 -20.78 28.18
C HIS A 7 10.85 -21.42 26.80
N PHE A 8 11.10 -20.58 25.82
CA PHE A 8 11.39 -20.99 24.47
C PHE A 8 12.86 -20.70 24.15
N SER A 9 13.57 -21.69 23.56
CA SER A 9 14.99 -21.57 23.24
C SER A 9 15.31 -22.24 21.92
N ASP A 10 16.18 -21.61 21.14
CA ASP A 10 16.79 -22.15 19.92
C ASP A 10 18.23 -22.63 20.17
N GLY A 11 18.68 -22.69 21.43
CA GLY A 11 20.03 -23.02 21.82
C GLY A 11 20.97 -21.82 21.93
N THR A 12 20.62 -20.65 21.40
CA THR A 12 21.41 -19.41 21.48
C THR A 12 20.97 -18.50 22.63
N GLY A 13 19.69 -18.59 23.03
CA GLY A 13 19.11 -17.78 24.09
C GLY A 13 17.74 -18.29 24.54
N ILE A 14 17.16 -17.59 25.51
CA ILE A 14 15.84 -17.92 26.06
C ILE A 14 14.92 -16.72 25.88
N VAL A 15 13.71 -16.98 25.35
CA VAL A 15 12.61 -16.01 25.23
C VAL A 15 11.43 -16.50 26.06
N ASP A 16 10.84 -15.63 26.86
CA ASP A 16 9.67 -15.96 27.66
C ASP A 16 8.40 -15.75 26.83
N LEU A 17 7.62 -16.80 26.60
CA LEU A 17 6.30 -16.74 25.97
C LEU A 17 5.27 -16.56 27.09
N VAL A 18 4.46 -15.49 27.05
CA VAL A 18 3.59 -15.10 28.16
C VAL A 18 2.15 -15.01 27.73
N TRP A 19 1.25 -15.67 28.47
CA TRP A 19 -0.20 -15.57 28.27
C TRP A 19 -0.91 -15.10 29.52
N PHE A 20 -1.80 -14.14 29.37
CA PHE A 20 -2.63 -13.59 30.44
C PHE A 20 -4.09 -14.09 30.36
N GLN A 21 -4.48 -14.66 29.21
CA GLN A 21 -5.84 -15.15 28.94
C GLN A 21 -5.79 -16.53 28.29
N GLY A 22 -6.89 -17.28 28.39
CA GLY A 22 -7.00 -18.60 27.74
C GLY A 22 -6.14 -19.71 28.36
N ILE A 23 -5.57 -19.51 29.55
CA ILE A 23 -4.59 -20.40 30.17
C ILE A 23 -5.08 -21.84 30.25
N LYS A 24 -6.37 -22.05 30.57
CA LYS A 24 -6.96 -23.40 30.66
C LYS A 24 -6.88 -24.20 29.35
N PHE A 25 -6.91 -23.53 28.20
CA PHE A 25 -6.82 -24.16 26.89
C PHE A 25 -5.38 -24.34 26.39
N LEU A 26 -4.43 -23.65 27.01
CA LEU A 26 -3.02 -23.70 26.63
C LEU A 26 -2.24 -24.75 27.43
N VAL A 27 -2.68 -25.01 28.68
CA VAL A 27 -2.08 -26.05 29.53
C VAL A 27 -2.29 -27.40 28.86
N GLY A 28 -1.19 -28.07 28.52
CA GLY A 28 -1.21 -29.39 27.83
C GLY A 28 -1.31 -29.32 26.30
N LYS A 29 -1.52 -28.14 25.71
CA LYS A 29 -1.55 -27.98 24.24
C LYS A 29 -0.16 -28.14 23.61
N TYR A 30 0.86 -27.63 24.30
CA TYR A 30 2.24 -27.66 23.79
C TYR A 30 3.05 -28.69 24.61
N LYS A 31 3.86 -29.47 23.93
CA LYS A 31 4.71 -30.49 24.53
C LYS A 31 6.11 -29.95 24.73
N VAL A 32 6.72 -30.26 25.85
CA VAL A 32 8.12 -29.92 26.13
C VAL A 32 9.04 -30.78 25.24
N HIS A 33 10.16 -30.24 24.82
CA HIS A 33 11.16 -30.88 23.92
C HIS A 33 10.60 -31.18 22.51
N GLN A 34 9.62 -30.42 22.06
CA GLN A 34 9.16 -30.42 20.69
C GLN A 34 9.51 -29.10 20.01
N GLU A 35 9.85 -29.15 18.72
CA GLU A 35 10.19 -27.97 17.94
C GLU A 35 8.92 -27.21 17.53
N TYR A 36 8.93 -25.90 17.76
CA TYR A 36 7.86 -24.98 17.42
C TYR A 36 8.40 -23.76 16.71
N ILE A 37 7.58 -23.18 15.85
CA ILE A 37 7.82 -21.86 15.26
C ILE A 37 6.94 -20.86 15.99
N VAL A 38 7.55 -19.78 16.50
CA VAL A 38 6.89 -18.78 17.31
C VAL A 38 6.84 -17.46 16.56
N PHE A 39 5.65 -16.89 16.42
CA PHE A 39 5.42 -15.57 15.86
C PHE A 39 4.88 -14.62 16.90
N GLY A 40 5.41 -13.42 16.95
CA GLY A 40 4.93 -12.38 17.87
C GLY A 40 5.87 -11.20 17.95
N LYS A 41 5.41 -10.14 18.59
CA LYS A 41 6.19 -8.93 18.80
C LYS A 41 7.02 -9.08 20.08
N PRO A 42 8.36 -9.11 19.99
CA PRO A 42 9.19 -9.17 21.19
C PRO A 42 9.14 -7.85 21.97
N SER A 43 9.18 -7.95 23.26
CA SER A 43 9.31 -6.83 24.20
C SER A 43 10.28 -7.18 25.32
N VAL A 44 10.88 -6.18 25.95
CA VAL A 44 11.78 -6.39 27.10
C VAL A 44 11.04 -6.03 28.38
N PHE A 45 10.97 -6.97 29.31
CA PHE A 45 10.39 -6.76 30.63
C PHE A 45 11.29 -7.37 31.71
N ASN A 46 11.68 -6.61 32.70
CA ASN A 46 12.61 -7.02 33.77
C ASN A 46 13.93 -7.63 33.22
N GLY A 47 14.48 -7.04 32.15
CA GLY A 47 15.74 -7.49 31.56
C GLY A 47 15.66 -8.79 30.75
N ARG A 48 14.44 -9.35 30.55
CA ARG A 48 14.22 -10.53 29.71
C ARG A 48 13.39 -10.20 28.49
N ILE A 49 13.73 -10.85 27.39
CA ILE A 49 12.93 -10.77 26.17
C ILE A 49 11.69 -11.65 26.35
N ASN A 50 10.52 -11.09 26.08
CA ASN A 50 9.26 -11.82 26.14
C ASN A 50 8.38 -11.52 24.93
N ILE A 51 7.50 -12.46 24.62
CA ILE A 51 6.46 -12.33 23.59
C ILE A 51 5.11 -12.60 24.25
N ALA A 52 4.24 -11.58 24.27
CA ALA A 52 2.91 -11.69 24.86
C ALA A 52 1.94 -12.25 23.82
N HIS A 53 1.20 -13.29 24.22
CA HIS A 53 0.22 -13.99 23.38
C HIS A 53 0.77 -14.36 21.99
N PRO A 54 1.92 -15.10 21.91
CA PRO A 54 2.49 -15.50 20.64
C PRO A 54 1.55 -16.45 19.89
N ASP A 55 1.63 -16.42 18.57
CA ASP A 55 1.13 -17.49 17.70
C ASP A 55 2.22 -18.58 17.64
N ILE A 56 1.83 -19.83 17.84
CA ILE A 56 2.77 -20.96 17.90
C ILE A 56 2.27 -22.07 16.99
N ASP A 57 3.11 -22.45 16.04
CA ASP A 57 2.90 -23.56 15.11
C ASP A 57 3.89 -24.69 15.37
N ASN A 58 3.46 -25.93 15.13
CA ASN A 58 4.33 -27.08 15.22
C ASN A 58 5.26 -27.12 14.00
N ALA A 59 6.56 -27.13 14.23
CA ALA A 59 7.56 -27.12 13.14
C ALA A 59 7.38 -28.31 12.16
N SER A 60 6.91 -29.48 12.64
CA SER A 60 6.68 -30.66 11.80
C SER A 60 5.45 -30.54 10.89
N GLU A 61 4.49 -29.67 11.23
CA GLU A 61 3.27 -29.47 10.44
C GLU A 61 3.43 -28.38 9.37
N LEU A 62 4.43 -27.52 9.53
CA LEU A 62 4.75 -26.50 8.55
C LEU A 62 5.47 -27.15 7.36
N LYS A 63 4.77 -27.25 6.24
CA LYS A 63 5.44 -27.51 4.97
C LYS A 63 6.31 -26.30 4.67
N LEU A 64 7.61 -26.43 4.83
CA LEU A 64 8.66 -25.46 4.44
C LEU A 64 8.69 -25.16 2.92
N SER A 65 7.51 -25.14 2.27
CA SER A 65 7.38 -25.01 0.82
C SER A 65 7.56 -23.59 0.29
N THR A 66 7.75 -22.58 1.16
CA THR A 66 7.80 -21.17 0.76
C THR A 66 9.03 -20.43 1.27
N MET A 67 10.21 -21.06 1.28
CA MET A 67 11.47 -20.37 1.69
C MET A 67 11.34 -19.48 2.94
N GLY A 68 10.51 -19.86 3.90
CA GLY A 68 10.28 -19.11 5.15
C GLY A 68 9.37 -17.87 5.06
N LEU A 69 8.79 -17.56 3.90
CA LEU A 69 7.81 -16.49 3.76
C LEU A 69 6.39 -17.03 4.01
N GLN A 70 5.73 -16.52 5.04
CA GLN A 70 4.32 -16.82 5.33
C GLN A 70 3.47 -15.57 5.22
N PRO A 71 2.24 -15.66 4.69
CA PRO A 71 1.34 -14.53 4.67
C PRO A 71 0.86 -14.21 6.08
N TYR A 72 0.95 -12.94 6.47
CA TYR A 72 0.41 -12.45 7.72
C TYR A 72 -0.81 -11.58 7.46
N TYR A 73 -1.97 -12.01 7.95
CA TYR A 73 -3.23 -11.29 7.81
C TYR A 73 -3.56 -10.52 9.08
N ASN A 74 -3.87 -9.24 8.92
CA ASN A 74 -4.31 -8.42 10.04
C ASN A 74 -5.67 -8.90 10.54
N THR A 75 -5.76 -9.12 11.85
CA THR A 75 -6.99 -9.59 12.50
C THR A 75 -7.36 -8.69 13.67
N THR A 76 -8.66 -8.49 13.86
CA THR A 76 -9.18 -7.76 15.01
C THR A 76 -9.25 -8.67 16.25
N GLU A 77 -9.32 -8.07 17.43
CA GLU A 77 -9.50 -8.84 18.68
C GLU A 77 -10.80 -9.69 18.66
N LYS A 78 -11.85 -9.20 18.01
CA LYS A 78 -13.10 -9.96 17.83
C LYS A 78 -12.88 -11.21 16.99
N MET A 79 -12.12 -11.10 15.90
CA MET A 79 -11.78 -12.24 15.03
C MET A 79 -10.94 -13.27 15.78
N LYS A 80 -9.92 -12.85 16.53
CA LYS A 80 -9.09 -13.75 17.33
C LYS A 80 -9.89 -14.52 18.37
N ARG A 81 -10.84 -13.85 19.04
CA ARG A 81 -11.76 -14.50 20.01
C ARG A 81 -12.65 -15.56 19.36
N SER A 82 -12.96 -15.41 18.07
CA SER A 82 -13.71 -16.39 17.27
C SER A 82 -12.81 -17.40 16.56
N SER A 83 -11.57 -17.58 17.00
CA SER A 83 -10.55 -18.46 16.42
C SER A 83 -10.19 -18.14 14.96
N LEU A 84 -10.52 -16.93 14.49
CA LEU A 84 -10.19 -16.43 13.16
C LEU A 84 -8.91 -15.62 13.24
N ASN A 85 -7.78 -16.28 13.44
CA ASN A 85 -6.44 -15.69 13.44
C ASN A 85 -5.82 -15.72 12.02
N SER A 86 -4.60 -15.18 11.87
CA SER A 86 -3.89 -15.14 10.59
C SER A 86 -3.76 -16.52 9.93
N HIS A 87 -3.45 -17.56 10.72
CA HIS A 87 -3.30 -18.92 10.23
C HIS A 87 -4.63 -19.53 9.72
N ALA A 88 -5.76 -19.23 10.40
CA ALA A 88 -7.08 -19.66 9.92
C ALA A 88 -7.42 -19.02 8.57
N ILE A 89 -7.08 -17.73 8.38
CA ILE A 89 -7.25 -17.02 7.10
C ILE A 89 -6.33 -17.62 6.02
N GLU A 90 -5.08 -17.92 6.36
CA GLU A 90 -4.13 -18.58 5.45
C GLU A 90 -4.68 -19.91 4.94
N LYS A 91 -5.21 -20.76 5.83
CA LYS A 91 -5.85 -22.04 5.44
C LYS A 91 -7.02 -21.83 4.49
N MET A 92 -7.88 -20.84 4.75
CA MET A 92 -8.99 -20.51 3.86
C MET A 92 -8.49 -20.03 2.50
N MET A 93 -7.49 -19.14 2.46
CA MET A 93 -6.89 -18.68 1.21
C MET A 93 -6.22 -19.81 0.43
N SER A 94 -5.52 -20.71 1.11
CA SER A 94 -4.93 -21.90 0.47
C SER A 94 -6.00 -22.78 -0.17
N ALA A 95 -7.13 -23.00 0.52
CA ALA A 95 -8.25 -23.77 -0.03
C ALA A 95 -8.89 -23.08 -1.25
N VAL A 96 -9.04 -21.76 -1.22
CA VAL A 96 -9.55 -20.97 -2.37
C VAL A 96 -8.61 -21.10 -3.57
N VAL A 97 -7.30 -20.91 -3.36
CA VAL A 97 -6.30 -21.00 -4.43
C VAL A 97 -6.27 -22.40 -5.06
N GLN A 98 -6.39 -23.46 -4.26
CA GLN A 98 -6.42 -24.84 -4.75
C GLN A 98 -7.70 -25.16 -5.56
N GLN A 99 -8.79 -24.45 -5.33
CA GLN A 99 -10.04 -24.61 -6.08
C GLN A 99 -10.10 -23.73 -7.33
N LEU A 100 -9.12 -22.88 -7.57
CA LEU A 100 -9.05 -22.03 -8.73
C LEU A 100 -8.56 -22.84 -9.94
N HIS A 101 -9.50 -23.44 -10.69
CA HIS A 101 -9.18 -24.28 -11.85
C HIS A 101 -8.95 -23.47 -13.13
N GLU A 102 -9.55 -22.29 -13.22
CA GLU A 102 -9.42 -21.39 -14.38
C GLU A 102 -8.71 -20.08 -14.00
N PRO A 103 -7.91 -19.50 -14.91
CA PRO A 103 -7.32 -18.20 -14.67
C PRO A 103 -8.40 -17.14 -14.46
N LEU A 104 -8.16 -16.22 -13.53
CA LEU A 104 -9.02 -15.07 -13.35
C LEU A 104 -8.97 -14.16 -14.58
N PRO A 105 -10.08 -13.53 -14.96
CA PRO A 105 -10.10 -12.57 -16.06
C PRO A 105 -9.07 -11.47 -15.85
N GLU A 106 -8.23 -11.25 -16.87
CA GLU A 106 -7.22 -10.19 -16.79
C GLU A 106 -7.88 -8.81 -16.85
N THR A 107 -7.43 -7.92 -16.00
CA THR A 107 -7.99 -6.58 -15.84
C THR A 107 -7.26 -5.52 -16.66
N LEU A 108 -6.00 -5.77 -17.01
CA LEU A 108 -5.17 -4.88 -17.82
C LEU A 108 -5.05 -5.44 -19.24
N SER A 109 -4.92 -4.54 -20.23
CA SER A 109 -4.71 -4.98 -21.61
C SER A 109 -3.34 -5.65 -21.79
N SER A 110 -3.23 -6.55 -22.77
CA SER A 110 -1.97 -7.20 -23.11
C SER A 110 -0.84 -6.22 -23.45
N ALA A 111 -1.18 -5.09 -24.06
CA ALA A 111 -0.22 -4.04 -24.38
C ALA A 111 0.41 -3.47 -23.09
N ILE A 112 -0.39 -3.16 -22.06
CA ILE A 112 0.09 -2.65 -20.78
C ILE A 112 0.94 -3.71 -20.07
N LEU A 113 0.50 -4.96 -20.05
CA LEU A 113 1.26 -6.05 -19.44
C LEU A 113 2.65 -6.19 -20.07
N THR A 114 2.73 -6.13 -21.38
CA THR A 114 4.00 -6.26 -22.12
C THR A 114 4.90 -5.04 -21.91
N GLU A 115 4.37 -3.83 -22.06
CA GLU A 115 5.12 -2.58 -21.96
C GLU A 115 5.76 -2.40 -20.57
N HIS A 116 5.04 -2.78 -19.52
CA HIS A 116 5.50 -2.63 -18.14
C HIS A 116 6.03 -3.92 -17.50
N HIS A 117 6.20 -4.98 -18.29
CA HIS A 117 6.70 -6.30 -17.84
C HIS A 117 5.95 -6.83 -16.60
N LEU A 118 4.62 -6.69 -16.61
CA LEU A 118 3.77 -7.11 -15.51
C LEU A 118 3.42 -8.59 -15.61
N MET A 119 3.41 -9.29 -14.48
CA MET A 119 2.92 -10.66 -14.44
C MET A 119 1.39 -10.71 -14.56
N PRO A 120 0.82 -11.83 -15.06
CA PRO A 120 -0.63 -12.01 -15.12
C PRO A 120 -1.31 -11.91 -13.75
N LEU A 121 -2.58 -11.48 -13.73
CA LEU A 121 -3.32 -11.26 -12.48
C LEU A 121 -3.37 -12.50 -11.59
N THR A 122 -3.72 -13.64 -12.17
CA THR A 122 -3.81 -14.91 -11.42
C THR A 122 -2.49 -15.28 -10.76
N GLU A 123 -1.39 -15.17 -11.50
CA GLU A 123 -0.05 -15.44 -10.98
C GLU A 123 0.33 -14.45 -9.87
N ALA A 124 -0.02 -13.16 -10.03
CA ALA A 124 0.22 -12.15 -9.02
C ALA A 124 -0.55 -12.43 -7.73
N LEU A 125 -1.82 -12.83 -7.82
CA LEU A 125 -2.64 -13.18 -6.67
C LEU A 125 -2.15 -14.45 -5.97
N MET A 126 -1.67 -15.43 -6.71
CA MET A 126 -1.05 -16.62 -6.11
C MET A 126 0.24 -16.26 -5.37
N ASN A 127 1.12 -15.49 -5.99
CA ASN A 127 2.42 -15.16 -5.42
C ASN A 127 2.38 -14.07 -4.33
N ILE A 128 1.32 -13.28 -4.21
CA ILE A 128 1.18 -12.36 -3.08
C ILE A 128 0.84 -13.10 -1.79
N HIS A 129 0.12 -14.22 -1.88
CA HIS A 129 -0.28 -15.04 -0.75
C HIS A 129 0.70 -16.19 -0.48
N PHE A 130 1.17 -16.86 -1.51
CA PHE A 130 2.03 -18.05 -1.43
C PHE A 130 3.20 -17.93 -2.40
N PRO A 131 4.15 -17.02 -2.14
CA PRO A 131 5.26 -16.78 -3.04
C PRO A 131 6.23 -17.98 -3.07
N ALA A 132 6.59 -18.44 -4.25
CA ALA A 132 7.60 -19.48 -4.39
C ALA A 132 9.02 -18.97 -4.04
N ASN A 133 9.26 -17.66 -4.21
CA ASN A 133 10.51 -17.00 -3.84
C ASN A 133 10.32 -15.48 -3.66
N PRO A 134 11.29 -14.76 -3.05
CA PRO A 134 11.18 -13.32 -2.82
C PRO A 134 11.09 -12.48 -4.10
N GLU A 135 11.62 -12.97 -5.23
CA GLU A 135 11.55 -12.25 -6.50
C GLU A 135 10.12 -12.25 -7.05
N LEU A 136 9.46 -13.41 -7.05
CA LEU A 136 8.05 -13.53 -7.45
C LEU A 136 7.13 -12.71 -6.55
N LEU A 137 7.40 -12.67 -5.24
CA LEU A 137 6.68 -11.79 -4.32
C LEU A 137 6.82 -10.32 -4.73
N ARG A 138 8.02 -9.86 -5.05
CA ARG A 138 8.22 -8.47 -5.50
C ARG A 138 7.49 -8.16 -6.82
N LYS A 139 7.52 -9.09 -7.77
CA LYS A 139 6.78 -8.95 -9.04
C LYS A 139 5.27 -8.91 -8.82
N ALA A 140 4.74 -9.75 -7.93
CA ALA A 140 3.33 -9.74 -7.54
C ALA A 140 2.93 -8.43 -6.88
N GLN A 141 3.71 -7.94 -5.92
CA GLN A 141 3.50 -6.64 -5.28
C GLN A 141 3.53 -5.48 -6.29
N TYR A 142 4.49 -5.50 -7.22
CA TYR A 142 4.60 -4.49 -8.26
C TYR A 142 3.36 -4.49 -9.16
N ARG A 143 2.93 -5.67 -9.62
CA ARG A 143 1.73 -5.84 -10.47
C ARG A 143 0.47 -5.29 -9.80
N LEU A 144 0.21 -5.66 -8.54
CA LEU A 144 -1.00 -5.25 -7.83
C LEU A 144 -0.99 -3.75 -7.49
N LYS A 145 0.16 -3.20 -7.08
CA LYS A 145 0.32 -1.75 -6.86
C LYS A 145 0.15 -0.96 -8.15
N PHE A 146 0.72 -1.44 -9.26
CA PHE A 146 0.56 -0.80 -10.56
C PHE A 146 -0.92 -0.73 -10.96
N GLU A 147 -1.63 -1.84 -10.85
CA GLU A 147 -3.06 -1.90 -11.18
C GLU A 147 -3.89 -0.93 -10.35
N GLU A 148 -3.71 -0.94 -9.03
CA GLU A 148 -4.43 -0.04 -8.13
C GLU A 148 -4.20 1.43 -8.52
N LEU A 149 -2.96 1.85 -8.68
CA LEU A 149 -2.61 3.21 -9.08
C LEU A 149 -3.08 3.54 -10.49
N PHE A 150 -3.01 2.61 -11.43
CA PHE A 150 -3.48 2.78 -12.79
C PHE A 150 -4.98 3.10 -12.82
N TYR A 151 -5.81 2.33 -12.11
CA TYR A 151 -7.25 2.58 -12.07
C TYR A 151 -7.62 3.85 -11.33
N VAL A 152 -6.92 4.19 -10.25
CA VAL A 152 -7.10 5.48 -9.58
C VAL A 152 -6.81 6.63 -10.56
N GLN A 153 -5.68 6.57 -11.27
CA GLN A 153 -5.31 7.60 -12.24
C GLN A 153 -6.28 7.66 -13.42
N LEU A 154 -6.70 6.51 -13.94
CA LEU A 154 -7.68 6.43 -15.02
C LEU A 154 -9.02 7.07 -14.63
N ASN A 155 -9.49 6.83 -13.40
CA ASN A 155 -10.72 7.45 -12.89
C ASN A 155 -10.58 8.97 -12.76
N ILE A 156 -9.45 9.47 -12.27
CA ILE A 156 -9.17 10.90 -12.19
C ILE A 156 -9.20 11.54 -13.57
N LEU A 157 -8.52 10.93 -14.55
CA LEU A 157 -8.47 11.43 -15.92
C LEU A 157 -9.86 11.39 -16.59
N ARG A 158 -10.63 10.33 -16.37
CA ARG A 158 -11.99 10.22 -16.86
C ARG A 158 -12.87 11.34 -16.30
N TYR A 159 -12.82 11.55 -14.99
CA TYR A 159 -13.56 12.61 -14.33
C TYR A 159 -13.17 14.01 -14.84
N ALA A 160 -11.88 14.27 -14.99
CA ALA A 160 -11.37 15.52 -15.54
C ALA A 160 -11.87 15.76 -16.97
N LYS A 161 -11.86 14.72 -17.81
CA LYS A 161 -12.33 14.79 -19.21
C LYS A 161 -13.84 14.98 -19.30
N ASP A 162 -14.62 14.30 -18.46
CA ASP A 162 -16.06 14.46 -18.39
C ASP A 162 -16.44 15.88 -17.93
N ARG A 163 -15.71 16.43 -16.95
CA ARG A 163 -15.87 17.82 -16.52
C ARG A 163 -15.58 18.80 -17.66
N GLN A 164 -14.49 18.63 -18.39
CA GLN A 164 -14.15 19.47 -19.55
C GLN A 164 -15.20 19.43 -20.67
N ARG A 165 -15.91 18.28 -20.84
CA ARG A 165 -17.00 18.15 -21.80
C ARG A 165 -18.29 18.85 -21.35
N LYS A 166 -18.58 18.78 -20.03
CA LYS A 166 -19.82 19.32 -19.45
C LYS A 166 -19.78 20.83 -19.24
N TYR A 167 -18.61 21.37 -18.88
CA TYR A 167 -18.47 22.76 -18.47
C TYR A 167 -17.50 23.49 -19.42
N ARG A 168 -17.97 24.59 -19.98
CA ARG A 168 -17.13 25.51 -20.73
C ARG A 168 -16.52 26.53 -19.77
N GLY A 169 -15.27 26.95 -20.05
CA GLY A 169 -14.61 28.07 -19.36
C GLY A 169 -14.89 29.39 -20.09
N TYR A 170 -14.68 30.48 -19.39
CA TYR A 170 -14.59 31.79 -20.03
C TYR A 170 -13.35 31.82 -20.92
N VAL A 171 -13.45 32.44 -22.10
CA VAL A 171 -12.35 32.59 -23.04
C VAL A 171 -11.79 34.00 -22.92
N PHE A 172 -10.55 34.08 -22.48
CA PHE A 172 -9.80 35.34 -22.46
C PHE A 172 -8.93 35.40 -23.72
N GLU A 173 -9.47 35.97 -24.80
CA GLU A 173 -8.81 35.93 -26.12
C GLU A 173 -7.57 36.82 -26.15
N THR A 174 -7.63 37.98 -25.51
CA THR A 174 -6.57 38.98 -25.58
C THR A 174 -5.94 39.27 -24.23
N VAL A 175 -4.66 39.57 -24.23
CA VAL A 175 -3.96 40.12 -23.09
C VAL A 175 -4.03 41.65 -23.24
N GLY A 176 -4.83 42.28 -22.36
CA GLY A 176 -5.10 43.72 -22.44
C GLY A 176 -3.93 44.61 -21.98
N GLU A 177 -4.13 45.92 -22.15
CA GLU A 177 -3.16 46.92 -21.77
C GLU A 177 -2.85 46.92 -20.25
N ILE A 178 -3.85 46.62 -19.42
CA ILE A 178 -3.68 46.57 -17.97
C ILE A 178 -2.62 45.52 -17.60
N PHE A 179 -2.73 44.30 -18.13
CA PHE A 179 -1.75 43.23 -17.86
C PHE A 179 -0.35 43.63 -18.38
N ASN A 180 -0.26 44.14 -19.60
CA ASN A 180 1.00 44.51 -20.19
C ASN A 180 1.68 45.67 -19.43
N THR A 181 0.90 46.63 -18.97
CA THR A 181 1.42 47.76 -18.17
C THR A 181 1.87 47.28 -16.80
N PHE A 182 1.09 46.43 -16.14
CA PHE A 182 1.46 45.85 -14.86
C PHE A 182 2.76 45.05 -14.98
N TYR A 183 2.84 44.17 -15.98
CA TYR A 183 4.03 43.34 -16.21
C TYR A 183 5.29 44.18 -16.53
N ALA A 184 5.16 45.23 -17.34
CA ALA A 184 6.30 46.04 -17.79
C ALA A 184 6.74 47.10 -16.78
N LYS A 185 5.82 47.69 -15.99
CA LYS A 185 6.09 48.87 -15.19
C LYS A 185 5.90 48.73 -13.69
N ASN A 186 5.05 47.80 -13.27
CA ASN A 186 4.57 47.72 -11.88
C ASN A 186 5.11 46.48 -11.12
N LEU A 187 5.80 45.57 -11.80
CA LEU A 187 6.46 44.45 -11.12
C LEU A 187 7.72 44.97 -10.40
N PRO A 188 7.83 44.76 -9.07
CA PRO A 188 8.98 45.24 -8.29
C PRO A 188 10.24 44.36 -8.49
N PHE A 189 10.15 43.27 -9.24
CA PHE A 189 11.25 42.34 -9.54
C PHE A 189 10.98 41.56 -10.83
N GLU A 190 12.01 41.01 -11.42
CA GLU A 190 11.86 40.09 -12.55
C GLU A 190 11.29 38.73 -12.13
N LEU A 191 10.35 38.20 -12.94
CA LEU A 191 9.81 36.88 -12.74
C LEU A 191 10.87 35.82 -13.00
N THR A 192 10.89 34.80 -12.15
CA THR A 192 11.72 33.62 -12.35
C THR A 192 11.29 32.82 -13.59
N GLY A 193 12.19 32.00 -14.12
CA GLY A 193 11.85 31.11 -15.25
C GLY A 193 10.66 30.21 -14.98
N ALA A 194 10.50 29.71 -13.72
CA ALA A 194 9.35 28.90 -13.30
C ALA A 194 8.05 29.70 -13.34
N GLN A 195 8.03 30.91 -12.79
CA GLN A 195 6.86 31.79 -12.81
C GLN A 195 6.45 32.15 -14.25
N LYS A 196 7.42 32.50 -15.12
CA LYS A 196 7.17 32.78 -16.55
C LYS A 196 6.54 31.55 -17.26
N ARG A 197 7.02 30.35 -16.96
CA ARG A 197 6.45 29.10 -17.51
C ARG A 197 5.01 28.89 -17.07
N VAL A 198 4.73 29.00 -15.76
CA VAL A 198 3.40 28.81 -15.20
C VAL A 198 2.42 29.84 -15.78
N LEU A 199 2.79 31.11 -15.88
CA LEU A 199 1.95 32.14 -16.51
C LEU A 199 1.63 31.83 -17.98
N LYS A 200 2.58 31.31 -18.76
CA LYS A 200 2.30 30.83 -20.13
C LYS A 200 1.33 29.68 -20.17
N GLU A 201 1.40 28.77 -19.22
CA GLU A 201 0.46 27.64 -19.11
C GLU A 201 -0.94 28.12 -18.74
N ILE A 202 -1.07 28.99 -17.72
CA ILE A 202 -2.34 29.61 -17.34
C ILE A 202 -2.94 30.37 -18.54
N ARG A 203 -2.15 31.18 -19.24
CA ARG A 203 -2.58 31.92 -20.42
C ARG A 203 -3.13 31.00 -21.51
N ARG A 204 -2.48 29.87 -21.76
CA ARG A 204 -2.96 28.87 -22.72
C ARG A 204 -4.29 28.28 -22.30
N ASP A 205 -4.43 27.95 -21.02
CA ASP A 205 -5.66 27.34 -20.50
C ASP A 205 -6.84 28.29 -20.56
N VAL A 206 -6.69 29.55 -20.12
CA VAL A 206 -7.79 30.53 -20.12
C VAL A 206 -8.18 30.95 -21.54
N GLY A 207 -7.31 30.78 -22.53
CA GLY A 207 -7.62 30.97 -23.95
C GLY A 207 -8.27 29.77 -24.63
N SER A 208 -8.33 28.61 -23.97
CA SER A 208 -8.77 27.34 -24.59
C SER A 208 -10.28 27.10 -24.62
N GLY A 209 -11.08 27.90 -23.90
CA GLY A 209 -12.51 27.69 -23.71
C GLY A 209 -12.87 26.52 -22.82
N LYS A 210 -11.87 25.84 -22.22
CA LYS A 210 -12.06 24.81 -21.22
C LYS A 210 -11.98 25.41 -19.82
N GLN A 211 -12.74 24.87 -18.88
CA GLN A 211 -12.65 25.28 -17.49
C GLN A 211 -11.26 24.92 -16.94
N MET A 212 -10.48 25.95 -16.59
CA MET A 212 -9.18 25.76 -15.98
C MET A 212 -9.33 25.23 -14.54
N ASN A 213 -8.56 24.21 -14.17
CA ASN A 213 -8.43 23.72 -12.82
C ASN A 213 -6.97 23.32 -12.58
N ARG A 214 -6.22 24.23 -11.94
CA ARG A 214 -4.79 24.04 -11.65
C ARG A 214 -4.50 24.28 -10.19
N LEU A 215 -3.63 23.47 -9.63
CA LEU A 215 -3.02 23.69 -8.32
C LEU A 215 -1.68 24.40 -8.52
N LEU A 216 -1.58 25.65 -8.05
CA LEU A 216 -0.34 26.39 -8.00
C LEU A 216 0.41 26.04 -6.72
N GLN A 217 1.48 25.29 -6.82
CA GLN A 217 2.30 24.83 -5.70
C GLN A 217 3.67 25.52 -5.72
N GLY A 218 4.18 25.83 -4.53
CA GLY A 218 5.52 26.40 -4.32
C GLY A 218 5.72 26.74 -2.84
N ASP A 219 6.95 27.03 -2.45
CA ASP A 219 7.33 27.37 -1.08
C ASP A 219 6.71 28.69 -0.60
N VAL A 220 6.75 28.93 0.71
CA VAL A 220 6.37 30.22 1.29
C VAL A 220 7.30 31.30 0.73
N GLY A 221 6.73 32.42 0.27
CA GLY A 221 7.49 33.47 -0.35
C GLY A 221 7.85 33.29 -1.84
N SER A 222 7.45 32.18 -2.47
CA SER A 222 7.76 31.93 -3.90
C SER A 222 6.95 32.77 -4.91
N GLY A 223 6.16 33.74 -4.44
CA GLY A 223 5.39 34.64 -5.30
C GLY A 223 4.14 34.04 -5.93
N LYS A 224 3.56 32.99 -5.34
CA LYS A 224 2.31 32.35 -5.83
C LYS A 224 1.17 33.35 -6.03
N THR A 225 0.99 34.25 -5.08
CA THR A 225 -0.04 35.30 -5.14
C THR A 225 0.11 36.18 -6.37
N LEU A 226 1.35 36.58 -6.69
CA LEU A 226 1.63 37.39 -7.87
C LEU A 226 1.31 36.66 -9.18
N VAL A 227 1.56 35.36 -9.23
CA VAL A 227 1.22 34.53 -10.40
C VAL A 227 -0.29 34.32 -10.54
N ALA A 228 -1.03 34.33 -9.43
CA ALA A 228 -2.50 34.17 -9.42
C ALA A 228 -3.26 35.46 -9.71
N LEU A 229 -2.63 36.60 -9.53
CA LEU A 229 -3.16 37.97 -9.75
C LEU A 229 -3.12 38.35 -11.22
#